data_939377fc7ccca150d808cd1d35d1e961
#
_entry.id   939377fc7ccca150d808cd1d35d1e961
#
_cell.length_a   1.000
_cell.length_b   1.000
_cell.length_c   1.000
_cell.angle_alpha   90.00
_cell.angle_beta   90.00
_cell.angle_gamma   90.00
#
_symmetry.space_group_name_H-M   'P 1'
#
loop_
_entity.id
_entity.type
_entity.pdbx_description
1 polymer ?
#
loop_
_entity_poly.entity_id
_entity_poly.type
_entity_poly.pdbx_seq_one_letter_code
_entity_poly.pdbx_strand_id
1 'polypeptide(L)'
;MKAGAGRKIFLRLLLPAGAAQAAFPILAARALRAFGDGYVAVLLPAYLLALGFDQLHVGILTTVTLAGSALAMLAVGAFGYRWTVRRLLLSAALLMALTGFSFASVSSFWPLLVVAFVGTLNPGASDVSVFLPLEHARVAQAARGRARTALFSRYSLIGSLCAAVGALAAGIPSWLAAWSGQSLLDGLRAMFVL
;
A
#
# COMPACT_ATOMS: atom_id res chain seq x y z
N MET A 1 -3.81 16.04 -32.36
CA MET A 1 -5.22 15.91 -31.94
C MET A 1 -5.63 14.50 -31.46
N LYS A 2 -4.80 13.44 -31.51
CA LYS A 2 -5.16 12.05 -31.10
C LYS A 2 -4.98 11.73 -29.60
N ALA A 3 -4.18 12.49 -28.85
CA ALA A 3 -3.92 12.21 -27.42
C ALA A 3 -5.13 12.48 -26.49
N GLY A 4 -6.06 13.34 -26.89
CA GLY A 4 -7.23 13.66 -26.07
C GLY A 4 -8.35 12.61 -26.08
N ALA A 5 -8.46 11.81 -27.13
CA ALA A 5 -9.50 10.78 -27.25
C ALA A 5 -9.18 9.57 -26.35
N GLY A 6 -7.93 9.10 -26.33
CA GLY A 6 -7.52 7.98 -25.47
C GLY A 6 -7.66 8.30 -23.98
N ARG A 7 -7.29 9.52 -23.55
CA ARG A 7 -7.46 9.98 -22.17
C ARG A 7 -8.94 10.03 -21.74
N LYS A 8 -9.83 10.43 -22.64
CA LYS A 8 -11.29 10.45 -22.36
C LYS A 8 -11.88 9.06 -22.25
N ILE A 9 -11.44 8.11 -23.06
CA ILE A 9 -11.88 6.70 -23.00
C ILE A 9 -11.37 6.07 -21.71
N PHE A 10 -10.10 6.26 -21.36
CA PHE A 10 -9.49 5.75 -20.12
C PHE A 10 -10.19 6.31 -18.87
N LEU A 11 -10.48 7.62 -18.85
CA LEU A 11 -11.24 8.23 -17.75
C LEU A 11 -12.67 7.71 -17.64
N ARG A 12 -13.35 7.41 -18.75
CA ARG A 12 -14.70 6.82 -18.74
C ARG A 12 -14.71 5.36 -18.24
N LEU A 13 -13.65 4.61 -18.49
CA LEU A 13 -13.48 3.26 -17.96
C LEU A 13 -13.26 3.28 -16.43
N LEU A 14 -12.47 4.22 -15.93
CA LEU A 14 -12.13 4.33 -14.52
C LEU A 14 -13.18 5.08 -13.69
N LEU A 15 -13.87 6.07 -14.28
CA LEU A 15 -14.88 6.86 -13.57
C LEU A 15 -16.30 6.51 -14.11
N PRO A 16 -17.24 6.11 -13.22
CA PRO A 16 -18.63 5.93 -13.64
C PRO A 16 -19.25 7.26 -14.04
N ALA A 17 -20.26 7.21 -14.91
CA ALA A 17 -21.04 8.39 -15.27
C ALA A 17 -21.66 9.00 -14.01
N GLY A 18 -21.41 10.31 -13.77
CA GLY A 18 -21.86 11.02 -12.57
C GLY A 18 -20.88 11.06 -11.41
N ALA A 19 -19.66 10.46 -11.55
CA ALA A 19 -18.59 10.67 -10.59
C ALA A 19 -17.78 11.93 -10.91
N ALA A 20 -17.38 12.67 -9.86
CA ALA A 20 -16.53 13.83 -10.01
C ALA A 20 -15.13 13.43 -10.51
N GLN A 21 -14.53 14.27 -11.37
CA GLN A 21 -13.14 14.05 -11.84
C GLN A 21 -12.13 14.02 -10.69
N ALA A 22 -12.46 14.62 -9.55
CA ALA A 22 -11.68 14.56 -8.31
C ALA A 22 -11.50 13.12 -7.75
N ALA A 23 -12.28 12.13 -8.21
CA ALA A 23 -12.10 10.73 -7.83
C ALA A 23 -10.88 10.08 -8.51
N PHE A 24 -10.41 10.58 -9.64
CA PHE A 24 -9.28 10.01 -10.38
C PHE A 24 -7.98 9.96 -9.55
N PRO A 25 -7.51 11.04 -8.90
CA PRO A 25 -6.30 10.98 -8.07
C PRO A 25 -6.43 10.01 -6.90
N ILE A 26 -7.64 9.80 -6.38
CA ILE A 26 -7.88 8.83 -5.30
C ILE A 26 -7.69 7.39 -5.82
N LEU A 27 -8.25 7.09 -7.00
CA LEU A 27 -8.08 5.78 -7.64
C LEU A 27 -6.61 5.53 -8.01
N ALA A 28 -5.91 6.55 -8.51
CA ALA A 28 -4.49 6.44 -8.84
C ALA A 28 -3.62 6.21 -7.58
N ALA A 29 -3.88 6.94 -6.49
CA ALA A 29 -3.21 6.74 -5.22
C ALA A 29 -3.49 5.33 -4.65
N ARG A 30 -4.74 4.85 -4.74
CA ARG A 30 -5.11 3.48 -4.35
C ARG A 30 -4.35 2.43 -5.17
N ALA A 31 -4.26 2.62 -6.49
CA ALA A 31 -3.55 1.71 -7.39
C ALA A 31 -2.07 1.57 -7.01
N LEU A 32 -1.39 2.72 -6.83
CA LEU A 32 0.03 2.75 -6.48
C LEU A 32 0.28 2.12 -5.11
N ARG A 33 -0.52 2.49 -4.11
CA ARG A 33 -0.39 1.92 -2.77
C ARG A 33 -0.69 0.43 -2.74
N ALA A 34 -1.78 -0.01 -3.40
CA ALA A 34 -2.15 -1.42 -3.44
C ALA A 34 -1.08 -2.27 -4.14
N PHE A 35 -0.42 -1.72 -5.18
CA PHE A 35 0.75 -2.37 -5.77
C PHE A 35 1.86 -2.55 -4.74
N GLY A 36 2.21 -1.49 -3.97
CA GLY A 36 3.21 -1.57 -2.90
C GLY A 36 2.82 -2.55 -1.79
N ASP A 37 1.56 -2.53 -1.34
CA ASP A 37 1.05 -3.44 -0.32
C ASP A 37 1.15 -4.91 -0.77
N GLY A 38 0.71 -5.23 -2.01
CA GLY A 38 0.81 -6.57 -2.58
C GLY A 38 2.25 -7.04 -2.75
N TYR A 39 3.13 -6.12 -3.16
CA TYR A 39 4.55 -6.35 -3.30
C TYR A 39 5.21 -6.68 -1.95
N VAL A 40 4.98 -5.85 -0.93
CA VAL A 40 5.53 -6.03 0.42
C VAL A 40 4.96 -7.27 1.10
N ALA A 41 3.70 -7.63 0.87
CA ALA A 41 3.08 -8.82 1.44
C ALA A 41 3.84 -10.12 1.13
N VAL A 42 4.43 -10.21 -0.05
CA VAL A 42 5.25 -11.35 -0.48
C VAL A 42 6.73 -11.16 -0.14
N LEU A 43 7.25 -9.94 -0.36
CA LEU A 43 8.67 -9.65 -0.20
C LEU A 43 9.12 -9.66 1.27
N LEU A 44 8.30 -9.12 2.19
CA LEU A 44 8.69 -8.97 3.59
C LEU A 44 8.95 -10.30 4.29
N PRO A 45 8.07 -11.32 4.20
CA PRO A 45 8.38 -12.65 4.75
C PRO A 45 9.65 -13.25 4.15
N ALA A 46 9.83 -13.17 2.83
CA ALA A 46 11.02 -13.68 2.15
C ALA A 46 12.30 -12.97 2.62
N TYR A 47 12.25 -11.64 2.80
CA TYR A 47 13.34 -10.84 3.31
C TYR A 47 13.73 -11.22 4.74
N LEU A 48 12.75 -11.39 5.64
CA LEU A 48 12.99 -11.76 7.03
C LEU A 48 13.62 -13.16 7.14
N LEU A 49 13.14 -14.11 6.35
CA LEU A 49 13.75 -15.45 6.27
C LEU A 49 15.17 -15.39 5.72
N ALA A 50 15.45 -14.55 4.73
CA ALA A 50 16.79 -14.34 4.18
C ALA A 50 17.75 -13.67 5.17
N LEU A 51 17.23 -12.88 6.13
CA LEU A 51 18.00 -12.35 7.27
C LEU A 51 18.31 -13.40 8.35
N GLY A 52 17.78 -14.62 8.22
CA GLY A 52 17.98 -15.72 9.18
C GLY A 52 16.95 -15.77 10.31
N PHE A 53 15.87 -14.98 10.21
CA PHE A 53 14.75 -15.10 11.16
C PHE A 53 13.91 -16.33 10.85
N ASP A 54 13.34 -16.95 11.88
CA ASP A 54 12.44 -18.09 11.73
C ASP A 54 10.98 -17.62 11.44
N GLN A 55 10.10 -18.58 11.18
CA GLN A 55 8.69 -18.32 10.89
C GLN A 55 7.95 -17.67 12.08
N LEU A 56 8.39 -17.93 13.33
CA LEU A 56 7.80 -17.31 14.52
C LEU A 56 8.08 -15.80 14.54
N HIS A 57 9.31 -15.38 14.24
CA HIS A 57 9.68 -13.96 14.12
C HIS A 57 8.88 -13.25 13.02
N VAL A 58 8.68 -13.92 11.87
CA VAL A 58 7.84 -13.40 10.78
C VAL A 58 6.39 -13.22 11.27
N GLY A 59 5.84 -14.21 11.97
CA GLY A 59 4.50 -14.14 12.54
C GLY A 59 4.33 -13.02 13.57
N ILE A 60 5.29 -12.87 14.49
CA ILE A 60 5.30 -11.81 15.50
C ILE A 60 5.31 -10.43 14.81
N LEU A 61 6.22 -10.22 13.83
CA LEU A 61 6.36 -8.96 13.13
C LEU A 61 5.08 -8.61 12.36
N THR A 62 4.47 -9.57 11.68
CA THR A 62 3.19 -9.39 10.98
C THR A 62 2.07 -9.03 11.96
N THR A 63 1.98 -9.71 13.09
CA THR A 63 0.97 -9.42 14.12
C THR A 63 1.15 -8.02 14.70
N VAL A 64 2.39 -7.62 14.99
CA VAL A 64 2.71 -6.30 15.53
C VAL A 64 2.39 -5.19 14.50
N THR A 65 2.65 -5.42 13.22
CA THR A 65 2.28 -4.48 12.14
C THR A 65 0.76 -4.29 12.06
N LEU A 66 0.00 -5.38 12.13
CA LEU A 66 -1.47 -5.31 12.12
C LEU A 66 -2.01 -4.59 13.37
N ALA A 67 -1.45 -4.88 14.55
CA ALA A 67 -1.82 -4.20 15.78
C ALA A 67 -1.52 -2.69 15.71
N GLY A 68 -0.34 -2.30 15.22
CA GLY A 68 0.04 -0.92 14.99
C GLY A 68 -0.90 -0.20 14.02
N SER A 69 -1.24 -0.84 12.89
CA SER A 69 -2.20 -0.32 11.91
C SER A 69 -3.60 -0.15 12.51
N ALA A 70 -4.07 -1.11 13.30
CA ALA A 70 -5.37 -1.02 13.98
C ALA A 70 -5.40 0.15 14.97
N LEU A 71 -4.35 0.32 15.78
CA LEU A 71 -4.22 1.45 16.71
C LEU A 71 -4.16 2.78 15.97
N ALA A 72 -3.43 2.86 14.86
CA ALA A 72 -3.38 4.05 14.03
C ALA A 72 -4.75 4.40 13.43
N MET A 73 -5.54 3.40 13.00
CA MET A 73 -6.93 3.60 12.55
C MET A 73 -7.81 4.12 13.69
N LEU A 74 -7.71 3.56 14.88
CA LEU A 74 -8.44 4.05 16.07
C LEU A 74 -8.05 5.48 16.39
N ALA A 75 -6.76 5.82 16.38
CA ALA A 75 -6.28 7.17 16.62
C ALA A 75 -6.81 8.18 15.59
N VAL A 76 -6.81 7.81 14.29
CA VAL A 76 -7.40 8.64 13.25
C VAL A 76 -8.91 8.76 13.40
N GLY A 77 -9.61 7.68 13.80
CA GLY A 77 -11.04 7.72 14.09
C GLY A 77 -11.38 8.66 15.26
N ALA A 78 -10.59 8.62 16.32
CA ALA A 78 -10.82 9.41 17.52
C ALA A 78 -10.41 10.90 17.38
N PHE A 79 -9.28 11.16 16.71
CA PHE A 79 -8.67 12.50 16.70
C PHE A 79 -8.59 13.13 15.30
N GLY A 80 -8.85 12.35 14.24
CA GLY A 80 -8.68 12.78 12.84
C GLY A 80 -9.58 13.95 12.43
N TYR A 81 -10.68 14.19 13.14
CA TYR A 81 -11.59 15.33 12.89
C TYR A 81 -10.91 16.70 13.08
N ARG A 82 -9.81 16.75 13.83
CA ARG A 82 -9.04 17.99 14.08
C ARG A 82 -8.16 18.39 12.89
N TRP A 83 -7.96 17.48 11.95
CA TRP A 83 -6.97 17.61 10.87
C TRP A 83 -7.65 17.49 9.50
N THR A 84 -7.10 18.14 8.50
CA THR A 84 -7.62 17.97 7.13
C THR A 84 -7.26 16.59 6.60
N VAL A 85 -8.18 15.95 5.88
CA VAL A 85 -7.96 14.64 5.25
C VAL A 85 -6.69 14.63 4.40
N ARG A 86 -6.37 15.75 3.72
CA ARG A 86 -5.14 15.88 2.94
C ARG A 86 -3.87 15.75 3.82
N ARG A 87 -3.85 16.38 4.98
CA ARG A 87 -2.69 16.29 5.91
C ARG A 87 -2.53 14.87 6.43
N LEU A 88 -3.63 14.23 6.81
CA LEU A 88 -3.63 12.84 7.26
C LEU A 88 -3.13 11.88 6.17
N LEU A 89 -3.57 12.03 4.92
CA LEU A 89 -3.09 11.21 3.81
C LEU A 89 -1.60 11.44 3.52
N LEU A 90 -1.13 12.68 3.57
CA LEU A 90 0.28 13.00 3.37
C LEU A 90 1.16 12.46 4.50
N SER A 91 0.72 12.59 5.77
CA SER A 91 1.47 12.02 6.91
C SER A 91 1.53 10.49 6.85
N ALA A 92 0.44 9.83 6.46
CA ALA A 92 0.42 8.39 6.28
C ALA A 92 1.33 7.94 5.12
N ALA A 93 1.34 8.67 3.99
CA ALA A 93 2.24 8.38 2.87
C ALA A 93 3.71 8.58 3.23
N LEU A 94 4.04 9.66 3.97
CA LEU A 94 5.38 9.89 4.47
C LEU A 94 5.82 8.79 5.45
N LEU A 95 4.94 8.40 6.35
CA LEU A 95 5.19 7.31 7.29
C LEU A 95 5.43 5.99 6.55
N MET A 96 4.65 5.68 5.51
CA MET A 96 4.85 4.51 4.66
C MET A 96 6.22 4.51 3.99
N ALA A 97 6.64 5.65 3.41
CA ALA A 97 7.96 5.80 2.79
C ALA A 97 9.11 5.63 3.80
N LEU A 98 9.00 6.26 4.99
CA LEU A 98 9.97 6.11 6.06
C LEU A 98 10.06 4.67 6.55
N THR A 99 8.94 3.97 6.64
CA THR A 99 8.89 2.56 7.05
C THR A 99 9.64 1.69 6.02
N GLY A 100 9.37 1.87 4.72
CA GLY A 100 10.09 1.15 3.66
C GLY A 100 11.59 1.37 3.72
N PHE A 101 12.03 2.62 3.85
CA PHE A 101 13.45 2.96 3.99
C PHE A 101 14.08 2.34 5.25
N SER A 102 13.36 2.33 6.37
CA SER A 102 13.83 1.73 7.62
C SER A 102 14.00 0.21 7.48
N PHE A 103 13.08 -0.49 6.81
CA PHE A 103 13.22 -1.91 6.52
C PHE A 103 14.44 -2.23 5.64
N ALA A 104 14.78 -1.36 4.69
CA ALA A 104 15.99 -1.51 3.87
C ALA A 104 17.28 -1.35 4.67
N SER A 105 17.28 -0.50 5.71
CA SER A 105 18.48 -0.07 6.44
C SER A 105 18.74 -0.88 7.70
N VAL A 106 17.74 -1.53 8.28
CA VAL A 106 17.80 -2.21 9.58
C VAL A 106 17.74 -3.71 9.40
N SER A 107 18.65 -4.44 10.07
CA SER A 107 18.71 -5.90 10.01
C SER A 107 18.45 -6.58 11.38
N SER A 108 18.30 -5.81 12.46
CA SER A 108 18.09 -6.32 13.81
C SER A 108 16.59 -6.43 14.13
N PHE A 109 16.18 -7.52 14.79
CA PHE A 109 14.75 -7.82 15.03
C PHE A 109 14.02 -6.74 15.85
N TRP A 110 14.59 -6.27 16.95
CA TRP A 110 13.92 -5.31 17.84
C TRP A 110 13.63 -3.95 17.17
N PRO A 111 14.59 -3.31 16.49
CA PRO A 111 14.28 -2.10 15.72
C PRO A 111 13.27 -2.35 14.61
N LEU A 112 13.33 -3.50 13.90
CA LEU A 112 12.34 -3.86 12.89
C LEU A 112 10.93 -3.97 13.49
N LEU A 113 10.81 -4.51 14.71
CA LEU A 113 9.54 -4.60 15.42
C LEU A 113 8.95 -3.22 15.72
N VAL A 114 9.77 -2.27 16.18
CA VAL A 114 9.33 -0.88 16.41
C VAL A 114 8.90 -0.21 15.10
N VAL A 115 9.70 -0.37 14.04
CA VAL A 115 9.37 0.15 12.70
C VAL A 115 8.07 -0.47 12.19
N ALA A 116 7.87 -1.76 12.38
CA ALA A 116 6.65 -2.47 11.99
C ALA A 116 5.42 -1.98 12.76
N PHE A 117 5.55 -1.72 14.04
CA PHE A 117 4.46 -1.22 14.89
C PHE A 117 4.03 0.21 14.54
N VAL A 118 5.01 1.11 14.33
CA VAL A 118 4.74 2.52 14.00
C VAL A 118 4.40 2.70 12.52
N GLY A 119 4.92 1.81 11.68
CA GLY A 119 4.79 1.88 10.24
C GLY A 119 3.37 1.58 9.75
N THR A 120 3.12 1.94 8.51
CA THR A 120 1.84 1.72 7.82
C THR A 120 1.93 0.72 6.68
N LEU A 121 3.05 -0.01 6.57
CA LEU A 121 3.18 -1.11 5.61
C LEU A 121 2.23 -2.24 6.02
N ASN A 122 1.50 -2.78 5.05
CA ASN A 122 0.52 -3.83 5.31
C ASN A 122 1.00 -5.19 4.76
N PRO A 123 1.72 -6.00 5.56
CA PRO A 123 2.26 -7.27 5.11
C PRO A 123 1.19 -8.34 4.88
N GLY A 124 -0.04 -8.11 5.31
CA GLY A 124 -1.13 -9.08 5.21
C GLY A 124 -2.01 -8.92 3.96
N ALA A 125 -1.70 -8.01 3.04
CA ALA A 125 -2.58 -7.66 1.91
C ALA A 125 -4.04 -7.38 2.32
N SER A 126 -4.27 -7.14 3.62
CA SER A 126 -5.58 -6.85 4.18
C SER A 126 -5.88 -5.35 4.10
N ASP A 127 -7.17 -5.00 4.05
CA ASP A 127 -7.60 -3.60 4.03
C ASP A 127 -7.43 -2.88 5.39
N VAL A 128 -6.64 -3.42 6.32
CA VAL A 128 -6.35 -2.80 7.62
C VAL A 128 -5.29 -1.73 7.43
N SER A 129 -5.70 -0.55 7.03
CA SER A 129 -4.81 0.58 6.74
C SER A 129 -5.46 1.90 7.13
N VAL A 130 -4.68 2.83 7.69
CA VAL A 130 -5.10 4.20 8.00
C VAL A 130 -5.67 4.93 6.78
N PHE A 131 -5.23 4.56 5.59
CA PHE A 131 -5.71 5.14 4.35
C PHE A 131 -7.18 4.81 4.06
N LEU A 132 -7.64 3.60 4.42
CA LEU A 132 -8.96 3.10 4.04
C LEU A 132 -10.11 4.03 4.46
N PRO A 133 -10.27 4.42 5.75
CA PRO A 133 -11.35 5.30 6.15
C PRO A 133 -11.26 6.68 5.50
N LEU A 134 -10.04 7.21 5.29
CA LEU A 134 -9.81 8.51 4.69
C LEU A 134 -10.16 8.53 3.20
N GLU A 135 -9.75 7.49 2.46
CA GLU A 135 -10.06 7.34 1.05
C GLU A 135 -11.55 7.05 0.83
N HIS A 136 -12.16 6.20 1.65
CA HIS A 136 -13.60 5.91 1.59
C HIS A 136 -14.43 7.17 1.82
N ALA A 137 -14.05 8.03 2.76
CA ALA A 137 -14.72 9.31 2.97
C ALA A 137 -14.66 10.20 1.71
N ARG A 138 -13.50 10.22 1.02
CA ARG A 138 -13.34 10.98 -0.24
C ARG A 138 -14.11 10.35 -1.40
N VAL A 139 -14.07 9.03 -1.56
CA VAL A 139 -14.83 8.31 -2.57
C VAL A 139 -16.33 8.54 -2.39
N ALA A 140 -16.81 8.51 -1.13
CA ALA A 140 -18.20 8.76 -0.79
C ALA A 140 -18.69 10.17 -1.18
N GLN A 141 -17.80 11.17 -1.09
CA GLN A 141 -18.09 12.56 -1.48
C GLN A 141 -18.05 12.78 -3.00
N ALA A 142 -17.30 11.94 -3.74
CA ALA A 142 -17.05 12.11 -5.16
C ALA A 142 -18.23 11.65 -6.06
N ALA A 143 -19.20 10.88 -5.54
CA ALA A 143 -20.35 10.39 -6.30
C ALA A 143 -21.59 10.22 -5.41
N ARG A 144 -22.77 10.19 -6.04
CA ARG A 144 -24.07 9.99 -5.35
C ARG A 144 -24.85 8.85 -6.01
N GLY A 145 -25.77 8.23 -5.25
CA GLY A 145 -26.66 7.18 -5.73
C GLY A 145 -25.89 6.01 -6.36
N ARG A 146 -26.38 5.48 -7.48
CA ARG A 146 -25.77 4.33 -8.19
C ARG A 146 -24.33 4.56 -8.63
N ALA A 147 -23.96 5.80 -8.97
CA ALA A 147 -22.58 6.15 -9.32
C ALA A 147 -21.61 5.96 -8.14
N ARG A 148 -22.08 6.15 -6.90
CA ARG A 148 -21.29 5.92 -5.69
C ARG A 148 -20.95 4.43 -5.53
N THR A 149 -21.94 3.54 -5.66
CA THR A 149 -21.71 2.09 -5.59
C THR A 149 -20.73 1.64 -6.67
N ALA A 150 -20.93 2.10 -7.91
CA ALA A 150 -20.03 1.78 -9.03
C ALA A 150 -18.61 2.30 -8.80
N LEU A 151 -18.45 3.47 -8.16
CA LEU A 151 -17.13 4.02 -7.84
C LEU A 151 -16.42 3.20 -6.75
N PHE A 152 -17.13 2.77 -5.71
CA PHE A 152 -16.59 1.87 -4.69
C PHE A 152 -16.17 0.51 -5.26
N SER A 153 -16.98 -0.08 -6.14
CA SER A 153 -16.64 -1.34 -6.82
C SER A 153 -15.36 -1.20 -7.65
N ARG A 154 -15.21 -0.08 -8.38
CA ARG A 154 -13.98 0.20 -9.16
C ARG A 154 -12.78 0.44 -8.25
N TYR A 155 -12.95 1.15 -7.16
CA TYR A 155 -11.91 1.36 -6.14
C TYR A 155 -11.39 0.02 -5.60
N SER A 156 -12.29 -0.90 -5.23
CA SER A 156 -11.92 -2.23 -4.75
C SER A 156 -11.25 -3.07 -5.83
N LEU A 157 -11.82 -3.08 -7.05
CA LEU A 157 -11.26 -3.82 -8.20
C LEU A 157 -9.84 -3.35 -8.54
N ILE A 158 -9.63 -2.03 -8.64
CA ILE A 158 -8.30 -1.45 -8.91
C ILE A 158 -7.33 -1.85 -7.80
N GLY A 159 -7.75 -1.76 -6.53
CA GLY A 159 -6.92 -2.17 -5.41
C GLY A 159 -6.48 -3.62 -5.51
N SER A 160 -7.44 -4.55 -5.72
CA SER A 160 -7.14 -5.98 -5.81
C SER A 160 -6.26 -6.33 -7.02
N LEU A 161 -6.53 -5.76 -8.20
CA LEU A 161 -5.72 -6.01 -9.39
C LEU A 161 -4.28 -5.47 -9.24
N CYS A 162 -4.13 -4.25 -8.71
CA CYS A 162 -2.81 -3.68 -8.50
C CYS A 162 -2.03 -4.42 -7.42
N ALA A 163 -2.69 -4.88 -6.34
CA ALA A 163 -2.05 -5.72 -5.33
C ALA A 163 -1.59 -7.07 -5.92
N ALA A 164 -2.41 -7.71 -6.77
CA ALA A 164 -2.01 -8.94 -7.45
C ALA A 164 -0.80 -8.73 -8.36
N VAL A 165 -0.75 -7.62 -9.12
CA VAL A 165 0.41 -7.27 -9.94
C VAL A 165 1.64 -6.98 -9.07
N GLY A 166 1.47 -6.29 -7.94
CA GLY A 166 2.53 -6.07 -6.95
C GLY A 166 3.09 -7.38 -6.39
N ALA A 167 2.21 -8.31 -6.00
CA ALA A 167 2.61 -9.63 -5.51
C ALA A 167 3.39 -10.44 -6.56
N LEU A 168 2.99 -10.37 -7.84
CA LEU A 168 3.74 -10.99 -8.94
C LEU A 168 5.11 -10.32 -9.13
N ALA A 169 5.18 -9.00 -9.03
CA ALA A 169 6.43 -8.25 -9.13
C ALA A 169 7.43 -8.59 -8.01
N ALA A 170 6.96 -9.06 -6.85
CA ALA A 170 7.82 -9.50 -5.76
C ALA A 170 8.69 -10.73 -6.10
N GLY A 171 8.40 -11.44 -7.19
CA GLY A 171 9.27 -12.50 -7.73
C GLY A 171 10.46 -11.98 -8.55
N ILE A 172 10.46 -10.71 -8.96
CA ILE A 172 11.51 -10.14 -9.83
C ILE A 172 12.90 -10.17 -9.16
N PRO A 173 13.07 -9.83 -7.85
CA PRO A 173 14.40 -9.87 -7.22
C PRO A 173 15.06 -11.23 -7.25
N SER A 174 14.30 -12.29 -6.96
CA SER A 174 14.82 -13.65 -6.97
C SER A 174 15.24 -14.08 -8.37
N TRP A 175 14.48 -13.70 -9.39
CA TRP A 175 14.80 -13.96 -10.78
C TRP A 175 16.04 -13.18 -11.24
N LEU A 176 16.16 -11.90 -10.88
CA LEU A 176 17.33 -11.09 -11.19
C LEU A 176 18.59 -11.57 -10.48
N ALA A 177 18.50 -11.96 -9.19
CA ALA A 177 19.62 -12.51 -8.44
C ALA A 177 20.15 -13.81 -9.06
N ALA A 178 19.26 -14.68 -9.52
CA ALA A 178 19.63 -15.91 -10.23
C ALA A 178 20.37 -15.63 -11.56
N TRP A 179 20.07 -14.51 -12.23
CA TRP A 179 20.69 -14.13 -13.51
C TRP A 179 21.99 -13.34 -13.34
N SER A 180 22.07 -12.47 -12.32
CA SER A 180 23.20 -11.54 -12.15
C SER A 180 24.29 -12.06 -11.21
N GLY A 181 24.05 -13.18 -10.49
CA GLY A 181 24.98 -13.70 -9.49
C GLY A 181 25.12 -12.80 -8.25
N GLN A 182 24.25 -11.79 -8.10
CA GLN A 182 24.23 -10.93 -6.93
C GLN A 182 23.58 -11.62 -5.73
N SER A 183 23.89 -11.17 -4.51
CA SER A 183 23.27 -11.73 -3.32
C SER A 183 21.77 -11.42 -3.32
N LEU A 184 20.95 -12.42 -2.99
CA LEU A 184 19.49 -12.26 -2.88
C LEU A 184 19.13 -11.13 -1.91
N LEU A 185 19.89 -10.99 -0.82
CA LEU A 185 19.69 -9.95 0.20
C LEU A 185 19.83 -8.53 -0.35
N ASP A 186 20.81 -8.28 -1.20
CA ASP A 186 21.02 -6.96 -1.79
C ASP A 186 19.89 -6.62 -2.77
N GLY A 187 19.44 -7.61 -3.55
CA GLY A 187 18.27 -7.45 -4.42
C GLY A 187 17.00 -7.14 -3.62
N LEU A 188 16.77 -7.84 -2.51
CA LEU A 188 15.61 -7.62 -1.64
C LEU A 188 15.65 -6.25 -0.95
N ARG A 189 16.83 -5.79 -0.50
CA ARG A 189 17.00 -4.45 0.11
C ARG A 189 16.76 -3.31 -0.89
N ALA A 190 17.30 -3.42 -2.09
CA ALA A 190 17.11 -2.42 -3.13
C ALA A 190 15.63 -2.19 -3.44
N MET A 191 14.82 -3.21 -3.31
CA MET A 191 13.40 -3.17 -3.63
C MET A 191 12.50 -2.55 -2.54
N PHE A 192 12.99 -2.38 -1.30
CA PHE A 192 12.31 -1.60 -0.27
C PHE A 192 12.48 -0.08 -0.47
N VAL A 193 13.42 0.34 -1.32
CA VAL A 193 13.71 1.76 -1.61
C VAL A 193 12.97 2.24 -2.88
N LEU A 194 12.48 1.33 -3.71
CA LEU A 194 11.66 1.61 -4.90
C LEU A 194 10.19 1.86 -4.52
#